data_12cd14239ccfd6052bb5691095e3f3f3
#
_entry.id   12cd14239ccfd6052bb5691095e3f3f3
#
_cell.length_a   1.000
_cell.length_b   1.000
_cell.length_c   1.000
_cell.angle_alpha   90.00
_cell.angle_beta   90.00
_cell.angle_gamma   90.00
#
_symmetry.space_group_name_H-M   'P 1'
#
loop_
_entity.id
_entity.type
_entity.pdbx_description
1 polymer ?
#
loop_
_entity_poly.entity_id
_entity_poly.type
_entity_poly.pdbx_seq_one_letter_code
_entity_poly.pdbx_strand_id
1 'polypeptide(L)'
;IISPILSNIYLNELDVYMESFKNSFNQGKRRKKNPEYENVRSKMRRLEKKIDNTNEQDDSDSIENWKQEVKVLKKKLTQMPYSDQMDNEYRRLTYVRYADDFLIGIIGSKEDAQYVKEEIANFLKDKLKLELSMEKTLITNASNKQAQFLGYEIKIFKSQAIRTDKLGRKIRLLNGKVQLKMPHKAWVNKLQKYQAIQMSANGTWKPKPRNYFQRNEDLEIVSQYNSEIRGLYNYYRLAENVSNHMHRFAYFMFYSMLKTFATKYRKRTKQIRKKYMKNGRFTVEYETKRGIKHIHFIERNFPRINGISKEQTDVVQNTRYTMSTTRLSDRIKAETCESCGRSNTTIHMHHVKRLKNLREKSNKSYLEQQMIARNRKTIALCKECHLKRHKGEI
;
A
#
# COMPACT_ATOMS: atom_id res chain seq x y z
N ILE A 1 -5.21 -7.96 -23.37
CA ILE A 1 -5.18 -9.09 -22.38
C ILE A 1 -4.01 -10.03 -22.70
N ILE A 2 -3.60 -10.20 -23.94
CA ILE A 2 -2.51 -11.11 -24.38
C ILE A 2 -1.14 -10.53 -24.03
N SER A 3 -0.94 -9.23 -24.12
CA SER A 3 0.34 -8.56 -23.93
C SER A 3 1.07 -8.90 -22.60
N PRO A 4 0.43 -8.91 -21.41
CA PRO A 4 1.13 -9.28 -20.19
C PRO A 4 1.58 -10.75 -20.15
N ILE A 5 0.85 -11.65 -20.83
CA ILE A 5 1.21 -13.07 -20.90
C ILE A 5 2.44 -13.23 -21.77
N LEU A 6 2.43 -12.63 -22.97
CA LEU A 6 3.58 -12.66 -23.89
C LEU A 6 4.82 -12.02 -23.27
N SER A 7 4.66 -10.89 -22.60
CA SER A 7 5.75 -10.23 -21.86
C SER A 7 6.34 -11.14 -20.80
N ASN A 8 5.52 -11.87 -20.04
CA ASN A 8 6.02 -12.79 -19.02
C ASN A 8 6.74 -14.00 -19.60
N ILE A 9 6.25 -14.55 -20.74
CA ILE A 9 6.92 -15.64 -21.44
C ILE A 9 8.29 -15.15 -21.95
N TYR A 10 8.34 -13.99 -22.59
CA TYR A 10 9.55 -13.44 -23.15
C TYR A 10 10.61 -13.10 -22.09
N LEU A 11 10.19 -12.49 -20.97
CA LEU A 11 11.07 -12.13 -19.86
C LEU A 11 11.43 -13.32 -18.94
N ASN A 12 10.89 -14.52 -19.18
CA ASN A 12 11.31 -15.72 -18.46
C ASN A 12 12.81 -16.02 -18.67
N GLU A 13 13.36 -15.69 -19.85
CA GLU A 13 14.79 -15.81 -20.12
C GLU A 13 15.62 -14.96 -19.15
N LEU A 14 15.14 -13.77 -18.80
CA LEU A 14 15.78 -12.93 -17.77
C LEU A 14 15.70 -13.60 -16.39
N ASP A 15 14.59 -14.25 -16.06
CA ASP A 15 14.43 -14.92 -14.77
C ASP A 15 15.44 -16.08 -14.64
N VAL A 16 15.57 -16.90 -15.70
CA VAL A 16 16.55 -18.01 -15.76
C VAL A 16 17.99 -17.50 -15.66
N TYR A 17 18.31 -16.43 -16.40
CA TYR A 17 19.61 -15.79 -16.33
C TYR A 17 19.93 -15.29 -14.91
N MET A 18 18.97 -14.61 -14.28
CA MET A 18 19.14 -14.06 -12.92
C MET A 18 19.32 -15.13 -11.87
N GLU A 19 18.69 -16.29 -11.99
CA GLU A 19 18.93 -17.42 -11.08
C GLU A 19 20.36 -17.97 -11.21
N SER A 20 20.85 -18.14 -12.43
CA SER A 20 22.23 -18.54 -12.67
C SER A 20 23.22 -17.49 -12.18
N PHE A 21 22.99 -16.23 -12.54
CA PHE A 21 23.84 -15.11 -12.13
C PHE A 21 23.89 -14.93 -10.60
N LYS A 22 22.77 -15.13 -9.89
CA LYS A 22 22.71 -15.13 -8.44
C LYS A 22 23.65 -16.17 -7.81
N ASN A 23 23.72 -17.37 -8.39
CA ASN A 23 24.57 -18.43 -7.88
C ASN A 23 26.07 -18.09 -8.02
N SER A 24 26.48 -17.47 -9.13
CA SER A 24 27.87 -17.02 -9.34
C SER A 24 28.23 -15.79 -8.50
N PHE A 25 27.27 -14.87 -8.28
CA PHE A 25 27.48 -13.64 -7.53
C PHE A 25 27.58 -13.88 -6.00
N ASN A 26 26.84 -14.86 -5.47
CA ASN A 26 26.77 -15.13 -4.04
C ASN A 26 28.08 -15.71 -3.52
N GLN A 27 28.71 -15.02 -2.54
CA GLN A 27 29.97 -15.44 -1.92
C GLN A 27 29.86 -15.51 -0.39
N GLY A 28 30.67 -16.39 0.22
CA GLY A 28 30.78 -16.57 1.66
C GLY A 28 29.54 -17.23 2.27
N LYS A 29 29.71 -17.99 3.35
CA LYS A 29 28.59 -18.63 4.09
C LYS A 29 28.00 -17.68 5.15
N ARG A 30 28.84 -16.91 5.82
CA ARG A 30 28.47 -15.97 6.89
C ARG A 30 29.40 -14.76 6.83
N ARG A 31 28.91 -13.60 7.23
CA ARG A 31 29.75 -12.41 7.42
C ARG A 31 30.78 -12.65 8.50
N LYS A 32 31.96 -12.08 8.33
CA LYS A 32 33.02 -12.03 9.36
C LYS A 32 32.47 -11.35 10.62
N LYS A 33 32.99 -11.76 11.75
CA LYS A 33 32.66 -11.11 13.02
C LYS A 33 33.34 -9.73 13.06
N ASN A 34 32.67 -8.77 13.69
CA ASN A 34 33.27 -7.47 13.93
C ASN A 34 34.42 -7.61 14.93
N PRO A 35 35.67 -7.25 14.57
CA PRO A 35 36.82 -7.36 15.45
C PRO A 35 36.65 -6.62 16.78
N GLU A 36 36.10 -5.41 16.74
CA GLU A 36 35.82 -4.61 17.94
C GLU A 36 34.83 -5.32 18.88
N TYR A 37 33.79 -5.93 18.31
CA TYR A 37 32.82 -6.70 19.10
C TYR A 37 33.47 -7.88 19.81
N GLU A 38 34.32 -8.64 19.11
CA GLU A 38 35.03 -9.79 19.68
C GLU A 38 36.05 -9.35 20.76
N ASN A 39 36.73 -8.23 20.59
CA ASN A 39 37.64 -7.67 21.58
C ASN A 39 36.89 -7.30 22.87
N VAL A 40 35.79 -6.57 22.76
CA VAL A 40 34.96 -6.21 23.93
C VAL A 40 34.38 -7.44 24.59
N ARG A 41 33.93 -8.42 23.81
CA ARG A 41 33.37 -9.70 24.31
C ARG A 41 34.44 -10.51 25.03
N SER A 42 35.64 -10.59 24.48
CA SER A 42 36.77 -11.29 25.09
C SER A 42 37.17 -10.67 26.42
N LYS A 43 37.23 -9.31 26.46
CA LYS A 43 37.50 -8.60 27.72
C LYS A 43 36.42 -8.89 28.77
N MET A 44 35.17 -8.84 28.40
CA MET A 44 34.04 -9.15 29.28
C MET A 44 34.14 -10.57 29.85
N ARG A 45 34.39 -11.57 28.98
CA ARG A 45 34.55 -12.96 29.43
C ARG A 45 35.73 -13.18 30.36
N ARG A 46 36.86 -12.46 30.15
CA ARG A 46 38.00 -12.52 31.07
C ARG A 46 37.62 -12.01 32.45
N LEU A 47 36.87 -10.92 32.52
CA LEU A 47 36.39 -10.37 33.79
C LEU A 47 35.36 -11.28 34.48
N GLU A 48 34.40 -11.84 33.72
CA GLU A 48 33.45 -12.82 34.25
C GLU A 48 34.18 -14.02 34.85
N LYS A 49 35.18 -14.59 34.17
CA LYS A 49 36.00 -15.67 34.69
C LYS A 49 36.81 -15.27 35.94
N LYS A 50 37.31 -14.03 36.04
CA LYS A 50 37.98 -13.56 37.27
C LYS A 50 37.00 -13.50 38.43
N ILE A 51 35.79 -12.98 38.21
CA ILE A 51 34.74 -12.94 39.24
C ILE A 51 34.38 -14.33 39.71
N ASP A 52 34.21 -15.30 38.77
CA ASP A 52 33.85 -16.69 39.12
C ASP A 52 34.98 -17.44 39.88
N ASN A 53 36.25 -17.07 39.68
CA ASN A 53 37.42 -17.72 40.27
C ASN A 53 37.94 -17.06 41.56
N THR A 54 37.38 -15.93 41.97
CA THR A 54 37.80 -15.20 43.19
C THR A 54 36.84 -15.50 44.32
N ASN A 55 37.35 -15.95 45.49
CA ASN A 55 36.52 -16.20 46.65
C ASN A 55 36.00 -14.87 47.23
N GLU A 56 34.74 -14.83 47.60
CA GLU A 56 34.05 -13.61 48.09
C GLU A 56 34.68 -12.99 49.36
N GLN A 57 35.55 -13.70 50.03
CA GLN A 57 36.16 -13.26 51.30
C GLN A 57 37.45 -12.44 51.12
N ASP A 58 38.14 -12.51 49.97
CA ASP A 58 39.47 -11.96 49.85
C ASP A 58 39.55 -10.56 49.20
N ASP A 59 38.53 -10.10 48.41
CA ASP A 59 38.62 -8.80 47.73
C ASP A 59 37.24 -8.31 47.24
N SER A 60 36.37 -7.93 48.14
CA SER A 60 35.00 -7.47 47.84
C SER A 60 34.92 -6.25 46.93
N ASP A 61 35.87 -5.28 47.10
CA ASP A 61 35.87 -4.03 46.33
C ASP A 61 36.32 -4.27 44.89
N SER A 62 37.28 -5.11 44.66
CA SER A 62 37.72 -5.48 43.31
C SER A 62 36.63 -6.25 42.55
N ILE A 63 35.92 -7.17 43.23
CA ILE A 63 34.79 -7.89 42.62
C ILE A 63 33.67 -6.96 42.22
N GLU A 64 33.31 -5.96 43.04
CA GLU A 64 32.27 -4.98 42.70
C GLU A 64 32.70 -4.12 41.51
N ASN A 65 33.96 -3.66 41.45
CA ASN A 65 34.50 -2.95 40.32
C ASN A 65 34.44 -3.79 39.02
N TRP A 66 34.80 -5.04 39.06
CA TRP A 66 34.67 -5.95 37.89
C TRP A 66 33.22 -6.16 37.45
N LYS A 67 32.30 -6.33 38.41
CA LYS A 67 30.86 -6.42 38.12
C LYS A 67 30.34 -5.19 37.42
N GLN A 68 30.78 -3.98 37.87
CA GLN A 68 30.43 -2.70 37.22
C GLN A 68 31.03 -2.63 35.81
N GLU A 69 32.30 -3.00 35.62
CA GLU A 69 32.94 -3.00 34.30
C GLU A 69 32.26 -4.00 33.35
N VAL A 70 31.88 -5.17 33.78
CA VAL A 70 31.10 -6.15 33.02
C VAL A 70 29.75 -5.56 32.59
N LYS A 71 29.07 -4.82 33.47
CA LYS A 71 27.81 -4.12 33.15
C LYS A 71 27.98 -3.07 32.06
N VAL A 72 29.08 -2.29 32.11
CA VAL A 72 29.42 -1.29 31.09
C VAL A 72 29.73 -1.97 29.75
N LEU A 73 30.56 -3.03 29.75
CA LEU A 73 30.90 -3.81 28.56
C LEU A 73 29.67 -4.46 27.93
N LYS A 74 28.74 -5.02 28.73
CA LYS A 74 27.46 -5.55 28.24
C LYS A 74 26.64 -4.47 27.54
N LYS A 75 26.58 -3.26 28.11
CA LYS A 75 25.91 -2.13 27.47
C LYS A 75 26.58 -1.75 26.14
N LYS A 76 27.91 -1.72 26.10
CA LYS A 76 28.67 -1.46 24.87
C LYS A 76 28.41 -2.51 23.79
N LEU A 77 28.45 -3.81 24.13
CA LEU A 77 28.14 -4.90 23.20
C LEU A 77 26.74 -4.80 22.59
N THR A 78 25.74 -4.33 23.36
CA THR A 78 24.38 -4.16 22.82
C THR A 78 24.28 -3.02 21.81
N GLN A 79 25.24 -2.11 21.76
CA GLN A 79 25.26 -0.99 20.81
C GLN A 79 26.09 -1.28 19.54
N MET A 80 26.92 -2.32 19.56
CA MET A 80 27.81 -2.67 18.46
C MET A 80 27.22 -3.76 17.54
N PRO A 81 27.47 -3.71 16.21
CA PRO A 81 27.09 -4.79 15.32
C PRO A 81 27.95 -6.04 15.60
N TYR A 82 27.33 -7.20 15.67
CA TYR A 82 28.02 -8.49 15.87
C TYR A 82 28.89 -8.88 14.66
N SER A 83 28.40 -8.60 13.45
CA SER A 83 29.08 -8.96 12.21
C SER A 83 29.58 -7.69 11.52
N ASP A 84 30.67 -7.82 10.78
CA ASP A 84 31.15 -6.75 9.90
C ASP A 84 30.10 -6.49 8.81
N GLN A 85 29.61 -5.26 8.75
CA GLN A 85 28.61 -4.84 7.78
C GLN A 85 29.19 -4.62 6.38
N MET A 86 30.49 -4.37 6.30
CA MET A 86 31.25 -4.07 5.07
C MET A 86 32.17 -5.22 4.64
N ASP A 87 31.86 -6.44 5.08
CA ASP A 87 32.63 -7.63 4.70
C ASP A 87 32.59 -7.87 3.19
N ASN A 88 33.72 -7.65 2.53
CA ASN A 88 33.87 -7.78 1.08
C ASN A 88 33.78 -9.24 0.60
N GLU A 89 33.98 -10.22 1.48
CA GLU A 89 33.88 -11.64 1.15
C GLU A 89 32.45 -12.19 1.29
N TYR A 90 31.50 -11.34 1.71
CA TYR A 90 30.10 -11.73 1.85
C TYR A 90 29.22 -10.95 0.89
N ARG A 91 28.85 -11.57 -0.23
CA ARG A 91 27.98 -10.99 -1.24
C ARG A 91 26.70 -11.80 -1.38
N ARG A 92 25.58 -11.11 -1.56
CA ARG A 92 24.27 -11.73 -1.82
C ARG A 92 23.49 -10.91 -2.82
N LEU A 93 22.82 -11.63 -3.70
CA LEU A 93 21.87 -11.10 -4.66
C LEU A 93 20.52 -11.76 -4.48
N THR A 94 19.47 -10.97 -4.51
CA THR A 94 18.08 -11.44 -4.51
C THR A 94 17.35 -10.69 -5.60
N TYR A 95 16.63 -11.41 -6.44
CA TYR A 95 15.88 -10.88 -7.57
C TYR A 95 14.40 -11.19 -7.42
N VAL A 96 13.56 -10.23 -7.79
CA VAL A 96 12.12 -10.41 -7.90
C VAL A 96 11.59 -9.54 -9.05
N ARG A 97 10.71 -10.10 -9.86
CA ARG A 97 10.08 -9.42 -11.01
C ARG A 97 8.55 -9.50 -10.93
N TYR A 98 7.92 -8.45 -11.40
CA TYR A 98 6.49 -8.40 -11.64
C TYR A 98 6.24 -7.72 -12.99
N ALA A 99 5.84 -8.49 -13.98
CA ALA A 99 5.76 -8.08 -15.37
C ALA A 99 7.10 -7.53 -15.88
N ASP A 100 7.16 -6.27 -16.28
CA ASP A 100 8.35 -5.54 -16.74
C ASP A 100 9.11 -4.85 -15.60
N ASP A 101 8.52 -4.71 -14.44
CA ASP A 101 9.18 -4.13 -13.26
C ASP A 101 9.98 -5.21 -12.49
N PHE A 102 11.24 -4.93 -12.15
CA PHE A 102 12.03 -5.81 -11.29
C PHE A 102 12.75 -5.06 -10.17
N LEU A 103 13.05 -5.77 -9.10
CA LEU A 103 13.79 -5.29 -7.96
C LEU A 103 14.92 -6.25 -7.64
N ILE A 104 16.12 -5.71 -7.45
CA ILE A 104 17.31 -6.47 -7.08
C ILE A 104 17.83 -5.95 -5.75
N GLY A 105 17.88 -6.85 -4.78
CA GLY A 105 18.50 -6.59 -3.48
C GLY A 105 19.92 -7.11 -3.46
N ILE A 106 20.90 -6.23 -3.21
CA ILE A 106 22.32 -6.57 -3.18
C ILE A 106 22.88 -6.32 -1.79
N ILE A 107 23.58 -7.32 -1.26
CA ILE A 107 24.53 -7.15 -0.16
C ILE A 107 25.92 -7.15 -0.79
N GLY A 108 26.54 -6.00 -0.83
CA GLY A 108 27.83 -5.77 -1.47
C GLY A 108 28.13 -4.27 -1.53
N SER A 109 29.16 -3.91 -2.28
CA SER A 109 29.57 -2.54 -2.51
C SER A 109 28.68 -1.82 -3.53
N LYS A 110 28.92 -0.52 -3.74
CA LYS A 110 28.25 0.25 -4.80
C LYS A 110 28.73 -0.22 -6.20
N GLU A 111 29.98 -0.58 -6.31
CA GLU A 111 30.59 -1.13 -7.51
C GLU A 111 29.95 -2.46 -7.90
N ASP A 112 29.69 -3.34 -6.92
CA ASP A 112 28.94 -4.58 -7.14
C ASP A 112 27.52 -4.29 -7.70
N ALA A 113 26.84 -3.28 -7.17
CA ALA A 113 25.51 -2.91 -7.67
C ALA A 113 25.57 -2.33 -9.10
N GLN A 114 26.63 -1.62 -9.43
CA GLN A 114 26.85 -1.08 -10.76
C GLN A 114 27.19 -2.19 -11.77
N TYR A 115 28.03 -3.11 -11.38
CA TYR A 115 28.36 -4.30 -12.17
C TYR A 115 27.10 -5.12 -12.48
N VAL A 116 26.26 -5.41 -11.48
CA VAL A 116 24.99 -6.13 -11.68
C VAL A 116 24.06 -5.37 -12.63
N LYS A 117 24.00 -4.04 -12.56
CA LYS A 117 23.18 -3.22 -13.46
C LYS A 117 23.66 -3.32 -14.90
N GLU A 118 24.98 -3.27 -15.13
CA GLU A 118 25.61 -3.36 -16.45
C GLU A 118 25.41 -4.75 -17.07
N GLU A 119 25.60 -5.82 -16.30
CA GLU A 119 25.40 -7.19 -16.74
C GLU A 119 23.96 -7.42 -17.19
N ILE A 120 22.97 -6.91 -16.46
CA ILE A 120 21.56 -7.01 -16.85
C ILE A 120 21.27 -6.19 -18.11
N ALA A 121 21.83 -4.99 -18.22
CA ALA A 121 21.67 -4.16 -19.42
C ALA A 121 22.22 -4.86 -20.66
N ASN A 122 23.42 -5.45 -20.55
CA ASN A 122 24.04 -6.22 -21.62
C ASN A 122 23.21 -7.46 -22.00
N PHE A 123 22.76 -8.24 -21.01
CA PHE A 123 21.90 -9.40 -21.27
C PHE A 123 20.60 -9.02 -21.99
N LEU A 124 19.91 -7.97 -21.52
CA LEU A 124 18.67 -7.48 -22.14
C LEU A 124 18.91 -7.06 -23.59
N LYS A 125 19.99 -6.33 -23.84
CA LYS A 125 20.35 -5.84 -25.17
C LYS A 125 20.75 -6.98 -26.13
N ASP A 126 21.64 -7.86 -25.67
CA ASP A 126 22.25 -8.88 -26.55
C ASP A 126 21.32 -10.06 -26.81
N LYS A 127 20.65 -10.56 -25.77
CA LYS A 127 19.78 -11.74 -25.87
C LYS A 127 18.34 -11.39 -26.18
N LEU A 128 17.78 -10.37 -25.54
CA LEU A 128 16.36 -10.04 -25.66
C LEU A 128 16.10 -8.84 -26.57
N LYS A 129 17.15 -8.18 -27.11
CA LYS A 129 17.00 -6.97 -27.93
C LYS A 129 16.12 -5.89 -27.27
N LEU A 130 16.19 -5.80 -25.94
CA LEU A 130 15.50 -4.82 -25.14
C LEU A 130 16.49 -3.83 -24.53
N GLU A 131 16.07 -2.57 -24.40
CA GLU A 131 16.87 -1.54 -23.77
C GLU A 131 16.41 -1.30 -22.33
N LEU A 132 17.37 -1.29 -21.40
CA LEU A 132 17.11 -0.95 -20.00
C LEU A 132 16.90 0.57 -19.88
N SER A 133 15.76 1.00 -19.35
CA SER A 133 15.54 2.42 -19.09
C SER A 133 16.48 2.92 -17.97
N MET A 134 17.51 3.64 -18.34
CA MET A 134 18.52 4.16 -17.43
C MET A 134 17.95 5.19 -16.44
N GLU A 135 16.96 5.95 -16.86
CA GLU A 135 16.28 6.97 -16.00
C GLU A 135 15.44 6.31 -14.89
N LYS A 136 14.83 5.16 -15.17
CA LYS A 136 13.98 4.43 -14.21
C LYS A 136 14.78 3.44 -13.36
N THR A 137 15.91 2.95 -13.86
CA THR A 137 16.73 1.94 -13.17
C THR A 137 17.74 2.62 -12.26
N LEU A 138 17.38 2.80 -11.00
CA LEU A 138 18.15 3.53 -10.01
C LEU A 138 18.86 2.58 -9.04
N ILE A 139 20.11 2.87 -8.74
CA ILE A 139 20.84 2.23 -7.64
C ILE A 139 20.58 3.06 -6.37
N THR A 140 19.94 2.43 -5.39
CA THR A 140 19.51 3.10 -4.16
C THR A 140 20.12 2.43 -2.95
N ASN A 141 20.84 3.18 -2.12
CA ASN A 141 21.26 2.70 -0.80
C ASN A 141 20.07 2.64 0.15
N ALA A 142 19.48 1.44 0.29
CA ALA A 142 18.28 1.19 1.07
C ALA A 142 18.43 1.47 2.59
N SER A 143 19.66 1.65 3.08
CA SER A 143 19.92 2.06 4.47
C SER A 143 19.63 3.54 4.72
N ASN A 144 19.86 4.40 3.74
CA ASN A 144 19.74 5.86 3.87
C ASN A 144 18.58 6.43 3.05
N LYS A 145 18.25 5.80 1.91
CA LYS A 145 17.18 6.21 1.01
C LYS A 145 16.12 5.11 0.92
N GLN A 146 15.07 5.38 0.18
CA GLN A 146 13.97 4.43 -0.06
C GLN A 146 13.96 4.07 -1.54
N ALA A 147 13.98 2.78 -1.85
CA ALA A 147 13.74 2.29 -3.20
C ALA A 147 12.22 2.19 -3.43
N GLN A 148 11.79 2.45 -4.65
CA GLN A 148 10.38 2.33 -5.03
C GLN A 148 10.18 1.08 -5.87
N PHE A 149 9.20 0.26 -5.50
CA PHE A 149 8.79 -0.91 -6.27
C PHE A 149 7.31 -1.18 -6.09
N LEU A 150 6.57 -1.34 -7.18
CA LEU A 150 5.12 -1.57 -7.20
C LEU A 150 4.35 -0.59 -6.28
N GLY A 151 4.71 0.68 -6.31
CA GLY A 151 4.05 1.70 -5.50
C GLY A 151 4.36 1.67 -4.01
N TYR A 152 5.21 0.75 -3.54
CA TYR A 152 5.74 0.73 -2.19
C TYR A 152 7.10 1.42 -2.11
N GLU A 153 7.42 1.96 -0.94
CA GLU A 153 8.76 2.37 -0.57
C GLU A 153 9.43 1.28 0.25
N ILE A 154 10.62 0.86 -0.19
CA ILE A 154 11.41 -0.19 0.44
C ILE A 154 12.60 0.45 1.14
N LYS A 155 12.76 0.16 2.41
CA LYS A 155 13.86 0.65 3.25
C LYS A 155 14.39 -0.47 4.13
N ILE A 156 15.68 -0.39 4.47
CA ILE A 156 16.28 -1.26 5.48
C ILE A 156 16.17 -0.59 6.85
N PHE A 157 15.63 -1.34 7.81
CA PHE A 157 15.52 -0.86 9.18
C PHE A 157 16.89 -0.74 9.82
N LYS A 158 17.17 0.45 10.35
CA LYS A 158 18.32 0.73 11.20
C LYS A 158 17.83 1.32 12.51
N SER A 159 18.12 0.68 13.62
CA SER A 159 17.84 1.22 14.96
C SER A 159 18.88 0.71 15.93
N GLN A 160 19.37 1.59 16.75
CA GLN A 160 20.21 1.25 17.91
C GLN A 160 19.38 1.08 19.18
N ALA A 161 18.05 1.17 19.10
CA ALA A 161 17.18 1.06 20.24
C ALA A 161 17.24 -0.36 20.84
N ILE A 162 17.34 -0.40 22.15
CA ILE A 162 17.30 -1.63 22.94
C ILE A 162 15.86 -1.80 23.42
N ARG A 163 15.28 -2.96 23.18
CA ARG A 163 13.98 -3.36 23.74
C ARG A 163 14.17 -4.34 24.88
N THR A 164 13.27 -4.30 25.82
CA THR A 164 13.11 -5.35 26.81
C THR A 164 12.11 -6.37 26.29
N ASP A 165 12.48 -7.65 26.25
CA ASP A 165 11.56 -8.73 25.87
C ASP A 165 10.59 -9.07 27.01
N LYS A 166 9.67 -10.00 26.78
CA LYS A 166 8.68 -10.43 27.77
C LYS A 166 9.32 -11.11 29.02
N LEU A 167 10.58 -11.52 28.92
CA LEU A 167 11.35 -12.14 29.99
C LEU A 167 12.29 -11.13 30.70
N GLY A 168 12.11 -9.84 30.48
CA GLY A 168 12.93 -8.79 31.09
C GLY A 168 14.34 -8.64 30.46
N ARG A 169 14.69 -9.40 29.42
CA ARG A 169 16.02 -9.36 28.80
C ARG A 169 16.11 -8.20 27.82
N LYS A 170 17.21 -7.47 27.86
CA LYS A 170 17.51 -6.41 26.90
C LYS A 170 17.95 -7.03 25.58
N ILE A 171 17.13 -6.88 24.57
CA ILE A 171 17.40 -7.35 23.21
C ILE A 171 17.55 -6.18 22.26
N ARG A 172 18.44 -6.32 21.30
CA ARG A 172 18.58 -5.38 20.21
C ARG A 172 17.46 -5.58 19.19
N LEU A 173 16.94 -4.48 18.64
CA LEU A 173 16.06 -4.57 17.49
C LEU A 173 16.81 -5.13 16.28
N LEU A 174 16.13 -5.96 15.48
CA LEU A 174 16.70 -6.57 14.28
C LEU A 174 17.02 -5.48 13.26
N ASN A 175 18.32 -5.13 13.16
CA ASN A 175 18.82 -4.31 12.06
C ASN A 175 18.92 -5.15 10.78
N GLY A 176 18.81 -4.48 9.64
CA GLY A 176 18.86 -5.12 8.32
C GLY A 176 17.53 -5.73 7.86
N LYS A 177 16.45 -5.61 8.65
CA LYS A 177 15.13 -6.03 8.21
C LYS A 177 14.60 -5.11 7.11
N VAL A 178 14.14 -5.70 6.02
CA VAL A 178 13.44 -4.97 4.96
C VAL A 178 12.09 -4.51 5.45
N GLN A 179 11.81 -3.22 5.30
CA GLN A 179 10.54 -2.58 5.61
C GLN A 179 9.84 -2.17 4.34
N LEU A 180 8.57 -2.53 4.21
CA LEU A 180 7.66 -2.01 3.20
C LEU A 180 6.89 -0.83 3.78
N LYS A 181 6.87 0.29 3.08
CA LYS A 181 6.14 1.49 3.50
C LYS A 181 5.19 1.96 2.40
N MET A 182 4.06 2.47 2.81
CA MET A 182 3.15 3.21 1.95
C MET A 182 3.71 4.63 1.75
N PRO A 183 3.95 5.08 0.50
CA PRO A 183 4.41 6.44 0.24
C PRO A 183 3.38 7.48 0.72
N HIS A 184 3.86 8.57 1.30
CA HIS A 184 2.98 9.67 1.71
C HIS A 184 2.20 10.24 0.51
N LYS A 185 2.85 10.40 -0.63
CA LYS A 185 2.23 10.88 -1.88
C LYS A 185 1.09 9.96 -2.36
N ALA A 186 1.15 8.66 -2.10
CA ALA A 186 0.17 7.70 -2.61
C ALA A 186 -1.26 8.00 -2.13
N TRP A 187 -1.47 8.25 -0.83
CA TRP A 187 -2.78 8.55 -0.30
C TRP A 187 -3.21 10.02 -0.54
N VAL A 188 -2.24 10.95 -0.56
CA VAL A 188 -2.50 12.35 -0.89
C VAL A 188 -3.00 12.50 -2.33
N ASN A 189 -2.29 11.92 -3.29
CA ASN A 189 -2.68 11.92 -4.70
C ASN A 189 -4.07 11.28 -4.91
N LYS A 190 -4.40 10.24 -4.12
CA LYS A 190 -5.74 9.64 -4.16
C LYS A 190 -6.82 10.60 -3.66
N LEU A 191 -6.58 11.32 -2.55
CA LEU A 191 -7.53 12.34 -2.07
C LEU A 191 -7.74 13.47 -3.10
N GLN A 192 -6.67 13.92 -3.75
CA GLN A 192 -6.73 14.91 -4.83
C GLN A 192 -7.51 14.37 -6.04
N LYS A 193 -7.15 13.15 -6.50
CA LYS A 193 -7.85 12.50 -7.62
C LYS A 193 -9.35 12.32 -7.35
N TYR A 194 -9.72 12.01 -6.11
CA TYR A 194 -11.11 11.90 -5.69
C TYR A 194 -11.76 13.26 -5.42
N GLN A 195 -11.01 14.36 -5.52
CA GLN A 195 -11.48 15.72 -5.19
C GLN A 195 -12.05 15.81 -3.76
N ALA A 196 -11.51 15.00 -2.84
CA ALA A 196 -11.96 14.94 -1.46
C ALA A 196 -11.31 15.99 -0.55
N ILE A 197 -10.22 16.61 -1.00
CA ILE A 197 -9.51 17.67 -0.28
C ILE A 197 -9.30 18.92 -1.15
N GLN A 198 -9.16 20.02 -0.45
CA GLN A 198 -8.65 21.29 -0.96
C GLN A 198 -7.39 21.64 -0.18
N MET A 199 -6.32 21.96 -0.89
CA MET A 199 -5.07 22.46 -0.31
C MET A 199 -5.04 23.97 -0.45
N SER A 200 -4.87 24.67 0.66
CA SER A 200 -4.69 26.13 0.67
C SER A 200 -3.24 26.49 0.38
N ALA A 201 -2.99 27.72 -0.08
CA ALA A 201 -1.64 28.21 -0.35
C ALA A 201 -0.68 28.13 0.85
N ASN A 202 -1.21 28.25 2.07
CA ASN A 202 -0.46 28.07 3.33
C ASN A 202 -0.23 26.60 3.72
N GLY A 203 -0.47 25.63 2.84
CA GLY A 203 -0.27 24.21 3.09
C GLY A 203 -1.33 23.52 3.95
N THR A 204 -2.41 24.24 4.34
CA THR A 204 -3.48 23.63 5.16
C THR A 204 -4.40 22.78 4.28
N TRP A 205 -4.74 21.59 4.76
CA TRP A 205 -5.63 20.67 4.05
C TRP A 205 -7.03 20.71 4.65
N LYS A 206 -8.02 20.94 3.80
CA LYS A 206 -9.43 20.98 4.21
C LYS A 206 -10.21 19.94 3.42
N PRO A 207 -11.08 19.12 4.06
CA PRO A 207 -11.99 18.23 3.36
C PRO A 207 -12.91 19.02 2.44
N LYS A 208 -13.12 18.56 1.20
CA LYS A 208 -13.97 19.19 0.19
C LYS A 208 -15.18 18.29 -0.10
N PRO A 209 -16.40 18.84 -0.31
CA PRO A 209 -17.53 18.05 -0.76
C PRO A 209 -17.31 17.57 -2.20
N ARG A 210 -17.76 16.35 -2.49
CA ARG A 210 -17.74 15.76 -3.84
C ARG A 210 -19.09 16.02 -4.49
N ASN A 211 -19.26 17.22 -5.06
CA ASN A 211 -20.54 17.72 -5.54
C ASN A 211 -21.18 16.86 -6.62
N TYR A 212 -20.38 16.12 -7.38
CA TYR A 212 -20.89 15.21 -8.40
C TYR A 212 -21.67 14.00 -7.82
N PHE A 213 -21.63 13.79 -6.50
CA PHE A 213 -22.44 12.76 -5.83
C PHE A 213 -23.77 13.29 -5.27
N GLN A 214 -24.06 14.57 -5.36
CA GLN A 214 -25.25 15.16 -4.75
C GLN A 214 -26.57 14.51 -5.22
N ARG A 215 -26.60 14.04 -6.46
CA ARG A 215 -27.78 13.42 -7.06
C ARG A 215 -27.83 11.89 -6.88
N ASN A 216 -26.83 11.31 -6.27
CA ASN A 216 -26.79 9.88 -6.02
C ASN A 216 -27.60 9.52 -4.77
N GLU A 217 -28.06 8.25 -4.69
CA GLU A 217 -28.66 7.71 -3.47
C GLU A 217 -27.62 7.73 -2.32
N ASP A 218 -28.10 7.87 -1.09
CA ASP A 218 -27.26 7.88 0.09
C ASP A 218 -26.44 6.60 0.23
N LEU A 219 -27.07 5.46 -0.12
CA LEU A 219 -26.43 4.15 -0.19
C LEU A 219 -25.24 4.17 -1.15
N GLU A 220 -25.41 4.73 -2.35
CA GLU A 220 -24.37 4.78 -3.37
C GLU A 220 -23.20 5.65 -2.92
N ILE A 221 -23.49 6.79 -2.27
CA ILE A 221 -22.46 7.71 -1.73
C ILE A 221 -21.60 6.95 -0.72
N VAL A 222 -22.22 6.36 0.33
CA VAL A 222 -21.47 5.64 1.37
C VAL A 222 -20.71 4.46 0.79
N SER A 223 -21.34 3.69 -0.10
CA SER A 223 -20.72 2.54 -0.76
C SER A 223 -19.46 2.93 -1.55
N GLN A 224 -19.52 4.04 -2.28
CA GLN A 224 -18.38 4.53 -3.07
C GLN A 224 -17.21 4.96 -2.17
N TYR A 225 -17.48 5.74 -1.13
CA TYR A 225 -16.45 6.13 -0.16
C TYR A 225 -15.81 4.91 0.52
N ASN A 226 -16.62 3.95 0.93
CA ASN A 226 -16.13 2.70 1.53
C ASN A 226 -15.28 1.88 0.57
N SER A 227 -15.70 1.79 -0.68
CA SER A 227 -14.98 1.04 -1.72
C SER A 227 -13.60 1.65 -2.00
N GLU A 228 -13.52 2.98 -2.08
CA GLU A 228 -12.27 3.69 -2.31
C GLU A 228 -11.29 3.55 -1.14
N ILE A 229 -11.78 3.63 0.10
CA ILE A 229 -10.97 3.42 1.31
C ILE A 229 -10.48 1.97 1.36
N ARG A 230 -11.37 1.01 1.15
CA ARG A 230 -11.06 -0.42 1.20
C ARG A 230 -10.06 -0.81 0.11
N GLY A 231 -10.22 -0.29 -1.09
CA GLY A 231 -9.31 -0.53 -2.20
C GLY A 231 -7.88 -0.05 -1.91
N LEU A 232 -7.73 1.15 -1.34
CA LEU A 232 -6.42 1.67 -0.97
C LEU A 232 -5.80 0.86 0.18
N TYR A 233 -6.59 0.53 1.20
CA TYR A 233 -6.12 -0.30 2.31
C TYR A 233 -5.70 -1.70 1.86
N ASN A 234 -6.50 -2.37 1.04
CA ASN A 234 -6.18 -3.72 0.55
C ASN A 234 -4.87 -3.76 -0.23
N TYR A 235 -4.58 -2.70 -0.98
CA TYR A 235 -3.31 -2.59 -1.69
C TYR A 235 -2.12 -2.43 -0.74
N TYR A 236 -2.23 -1.55 0.27
CA TYR A 236 -1.12 -1.19 1.16
C TYR A 236 -1.11 -1.92 2.51
N ARG A 237 -1.96 -2.91 2.73
CA ARG A 237 -2.11 -3.60 4.02
C ARG A 237 -0.85 -4.27 4.57
N LEU A 238 0.15 -4.50 3.72
CA LEU A 238 1.46 -5.06 4.10
C LEU A 238 2.44 -3.99 4.60
N ALA A 239 2.16 -2.70 4.34
CA ALA A 239 3.05 -1.61 4.73
C ALA A 239 3.08 -1.40 6.25
N GLU A 240 4.27 -1.15 6.80
CA GLU A 240 4.43 -0.94 8.25
C GLU A 240 3.72 0.31 8.78
N ASN A 241 3.58 1.33 7.93
CA ASN A 241 2.93 2.60 8.26
C ASN A 241 1.48 2.69 7.78
N VAL A 242 0.89 1.58 7.32
CA VAL A 242 -0.46 1.56 6.73
C VAL A 242 -1.50 2.12 7.69
N SER A 243 -1.47 1.72 8.96
CA SER A 243 -2.43 2.19 9.96
C SER A 243 -2.46 3.71 10.05
N ASN A 244 -1.30 4.36 10.22
CA ASN A 244 -1.21 5.82 10.36
C ASN A 244 -1.70 6.56 9.12
N HIS A 245 -1.30 6.12 7.93
CA HIS A 245 -1.69 6.76 6.67
C HIS A 245 -3.17 6.54 6.35
N MET A 246 -3.68 5.33 6.59
CA MET A 246 -5.09 5.03 6.34
C MET A 246 -6.03 5.71 7.33
N HIS A 247 -5.63 5.91 8.59
CA HIS A 247 -6.42 6.71 9.54
C HIS A 247 -6.58 8.15 9.06
N ARG A 248 -5.49 8.78 8.58
CA ARG A 248 -5.53 10.13 8.01
C ARG A 248 -6.37 10.18 6.73
N PHE A 249 -6.16 9.22 5.83
CA PHE A 249 -6.94 9.11 4.60
C PHE A 249 -8.44 8.97 4.89
N ALA A 250 -8.83 8.04 5.76
CA ALA A 250 -10.21 7.81 6.14
C ALA A 250 -10.83 9.02 6.88
N TYR A 251 -10.04 9.77 7.64
CA TYR A 251 -10.48 11.02 8.26
C TYR A 251 -10.91 12.03 7.19
N PHE A 252 -10.07 12.32 6.20
CA PHE A 252 -10.41 13.25 5.12
C PHE A 252 -11.61 12.76 4.30
N MET A 253 -11.65 11.47 4.00
CA MET A 253 -12.77 10.85 3.26
C MET A 253 -14.09 10.96 4.05
N PHE A 254 -14.08 10.73 5.36
CA PHE A 254 -15.25 10.87 6.21
C PHE A 254 -15.81 12.30 6.22
N TYR A 255 -14.94 13.28 6.45
CA TYR A 255 -15.38 14.68 6.46
C TYR A 255 -15.76 15.19 5.07
N SER A 256 -15.13 14.70 4.01
CA SER A 256 -15.54 14.94 2.63
C SER A 256 -16.96 14.40 2.38
N MET A 257 -17.24 13.17 2.83
CA MET A 257 -18.56 12.55 2.75
C MET A 257 -19.60 13.36 3.52
N LEU A 258 -19.32 13.76 4.77
CA LEU A 258 -20.23 14.60 5.54
C LEU A 258 -20.56 15.91 4.85
N LYS A 259 -19.57 16.57 4.25
CA LYS A 259 -19.77 17.78 3.45
C LYS A 259 -20.57 17.50 2.18
N THR A 260 -20.37 16.36 1.53
CA THR A 260 -21.18 15.95 0.36
C THR A 260 -22.65 15.78 0.74
N PHE A 261 -22.95 15.12 1.86
CA PHE A 261 -24.32 15.03 2.40
C PHE A 261 -24.87 16.39 2.81
N ALA A 262 -24.05 17.25 3.43
CA ALA A 262 -24.44 18.60 3.83
C ALA A 262 -24.87 19.43 2.60
N THR A 263 -24.12 19.37 1.52
CA THR A 263 -24.45 20.04 0.27
C THR A 263 -25.70 19.43 -0.41
N LYS A 264 -25.80 18.09 -0.44
CA LYS A 264 -26.96 17.37 -0.99
C LYS A 264 -28.26 17.80 -0.31
N TYR A 265 -28.29 17.87 1.01
CA TYR A 265 -29.48 18.18 1.82
C TYR A 265 -29.61 19.64 2.21
N ARG A 266 -28.69 20.52 1.77
CA ARG A 266 -28.64 21.93 2.16
C ARG A 266 -28.69 22.15 3.67
N LYS A 267 -27.95 21.31 4.40
CA LYS A 267 -27.89 21.31 5.90
C LYS A 267 -26.44 21.44 6.38
N ARG A 268 -26.28 21.89 7.62
CA ARG A 268 -24.95 21.94 8.25
C ARG A 268 -24.45 20.52 8.53
N THR A 269 -23.13 20.30 8.45
CA THR A 269 -22.50 19.00 8.72
C THR A 269 -22.84 18.43 10.11
N LYS A 270 -23.04 19.31 11.12
CA LYS A 270 -23.49 18.91 12.47
C LYS A 270 -24.86 18.25 12.45
N GLN A 271 -25.80 18.79 11.65
CA GLN A 271 -27.16 18.24 11.49
C GLN A 271 -27.12 16.88 10.76
N ILE A 272 -26.32 16.79 9.71
CA ILE A 272 -26.09 15.50 8.99
C ILE A 272 -25.53 14.46 9.93
N ARG A 273 -24.51 14.83 10.72
CA ARG A 273 -23.93 13.94 11.71
C ARG A 273 -24.98 13.47 12.73
N LYS A 274 -25.79 14.38 13.28
CA LYS A 274 -26.87 14.02 14.23
C LYS A 274 -27.88 13.04 13.60
N LYS A 275 -28.24 13.23 12.32
CA LYS A 275 -29.22 12.38 11.61
C LYS A 275 -28.71 10.96 11.34
N TYR A 276 -27.46 10.83 10.89
CA TYR A 276 -26.93 9.56 10.38
C TYR A 276 -26.02 8.83 11.37
N MET A 277 -25.58 9.46 12.46
CA MET A 277 -24.79 8.75 13.49
C MET A 277 -25.70 7.93 14.37
N LYS A 278 -25.61 6.60 14.25
CA LYS A 278 -26.30 5.62 15.07
C LYS A 278 -25.26 4.72 15.74
N ASN A 279 -25.31 4.58 17.05
CA ASN A 279 -24.34 3.77 17.82
C ASN A 279 -22.88 4.04 17.48
N GLY A 280 -22.50 5.32 17.35
CA GLY A 280 -21.13 5.74 17.03
C GLY A 280 -20.71 5.55 15.56
N ARG A 281 -21.59 5.01 14.70
CA ARG A 281 -21.30 4.74 13.27
C ARG A 281 -22.19 5.60 12.37
N PHE A 282 -21.64 6.11 11.29
CA PHE A 282 -22.43 6.76 10.26
C PHE A 282 -23.17 5.68 9.46
N THR A 283 -24.50 5.68 9.55
CA THR A 283 -25.37 4.63 9.07
C THR A 283 -26.42 5.18 8.13
N VAL A 284 -26.57 4.56 6.96
CA VAL A 284 -27.67 4.80 6.03
C VAL A 284 -28.52 3.56 5.95
N GLU A 285 -29.85 3.74 6.09
CA GLU A 285 -30.85 2.69 5.94
C GLU A 285 -31.37 2.68 4.50
N TYR A 286 -31.63 1.51 3.97
CA TYR A 286 -32.21 1.34 2.65
C TYR A 286 -33.11 0.11 2.58
N GLU A 287 -34.17 0.22 1.83
CA GLU A 287 -35.13 -0.86 1.66
C GLU A 287 -34.68 -1.87 0.59
N THR A 288 -34.87 -3.13 0.88
CA THR A 288 -34.70 -4.24 -0.04
C THR A 288 -35.96 -5.12 -0.07
N LYS A 289 -36.05 -6.03 -1.03
CA LYS A 289 -37.14 -7.01 -1.07
C LYS A 289 -37.23 -7.89 0.20
N ARG A 290 -36.14 -7.97 0.97
CA ARG A 290 -36.04 -8.78 2.20
C ARG A 290 -36.12 -7.90 3.46
N GLY A 291 -36.60 -6.66 3.35
CA GLY A 291 -36.70 -5.70 4.46
C GLY A 291 -35.63 -4.63 4.46
N ILE A 292 -35.55 -3.88 5.53
CA ILE A 292 -34.64 -2.74 5.73
C ILE A 292 -33.23 -3.28 6.00
N LYS A 293 -32.25 -2.75 5.27
CA LYS A 293 -30.81 -3.02 5.47
C LYS A 293 -30.08 -1.74 5.79
N HIS A 294 -28.91 -1.91 6.39
CA HIS A 294 -28.05 -0.81 6.81
C HIS A 294 -26.69 -0.88 6.09
N ILE A 295 -26.19 0.26 5.69
CA ILE A 295 -24.79 0.43 5.29
C ILE A 295 -24.11 1.40 6.25
N HIS A 296 -22.96 1.01 6.75
CA HIS A 296 -22.15 1.83 7.63
C HIS A 296 -20.93 2.38 6.87
N PHE A 297 -20.52 3.60 7.21
CA PHE A 297 -19.18 4.05 6.80
C PHE A 297 -18.13 3.15 7.45
N ILE A 298 -17.11 2.78 6.69
CA ILE A 298 -16.07 1.83 7.10
C ILE A 298 -15.46 2.20 8.46
N GLU A 299 -15.28 1.22 9.32
CA GLU A 299 -14.58 1.40 10.58
C GLU A 299 -13.12 1.78 10.35
N ARG A 300 -12.61 2.67 11.20
CA ARG A 300 -11.23 3.13 11.11
C ARG A 300 -10.26 2.15 11.77
N ASN A 301 -10.36 0.90 11.40
CA ASN A 301 -9.43 -0.13 11.84
C ASN A 301 -8.64 -0.64 10.64
N PHE A 302 -7.38 -0.25 10.55
CA PHE A 302 -6.50 -0.56 9.44
C PHE A 302 -5.21 -1.24 9.94
N PRO A 303 -5.30 -2.45 10.53
CA PRO A 303 -4.13 -3.15 11.02
C PRO A 303 -3.21 -3.55 9.87
N ARG A 304 -1.90 -3.59 10.14
CA ARG A 304 -0.97 -4.23 9.24
C ARG A 304 -1.22 -5.74 9.22
N ILE A 305 -1.19 -6.34 8.03
CA ILE A 305 -1.23 -7.78 7.87
C ILE A 305 0.20 -8.30 7.70
N ASN A 306 0.60 -9.23 8.56
CA ASN A 306 1.91 -9.86 8.51
C ASN A 306 1.85 -11.13 7.65
N GLY A 307 2.20 -10.98 6.38
CA GLY A 307 2.23 -12.08 5.42
C GLY A 307 0.88 -12.36 4.76
N ILE A 308 0.97 -12.98 3.59
CA ILE A 308 -0.17 -13.56 2.88
C ILE A 308 0.08 -15.07 2.93
N SER A 309 -0.91 -15.89 3.34
CA SER A 309 -0.76 -17.34 3.27
C SER A 309 -0.58 -17.76 1.81
N LYS A 310 0.28 -18.72 1.55
CA LYS A 310 0.50 -19.26 0.20
C LYS A 310 -0.80 -19.72 -0.46
N GLU A 311 -1.72 -20.25 0.33
CA GLU A 311 -3.06 -20.67 -0.10
C GLU A 311 -3.92 -19.54 -0.68
N GLN A 312 -3.69 -18.28 -0.27
CA GLN A 312 -4.42 -17.12 -0.79
C GLN A 312 -3.80 -16.52 -2.05
N THR A 313 -2.57 -16.88 -2.41
CA THR A 313 -1.88 -16.34 -3.59
C THR A 313 -2.21 -17.08 -4.86
N ASP A 314 -2.56 -18.35 -4.78
CA ASP A 314 -2.83 -19.22 -5.93
C ASP A 314 -4.32 -19.32 -6.32
N VAL A 315 -5.20 -18.57 -5.65
CA VAL A 315 -6.59 -18.49 -6.05
C VAL A 315 -6.71 -17.63 -7.31
N VAL A 316 -6.78 -18.29 -8.45
CA VAL A 316 -7.14 -17.64 -9.72
C VAL A 316 -8.56 -17.10 -9.57
N GLN A 317 -8.68 -15.78 -9.44
CA GLN A 317 -9.99 -15.15 -9.40
C GLN A 317 -10.75 -15.50 -10.68
N ASN A 318 -11.98 -15.96 -10.55
CA ASN A 318 -12.83 -16.26 -11.69
C ASN A 318 -13.13 -14.95 -12.44
N THR A 319 -12.32 -14.65 -13.46
CA THR A 319 -12.40 -13.43 -14.26
C THR A 319 -13.63 -13.35 -15.15
N ARG A 320 -14.40 -14.43 -15.28
CA ARG A 320 -15.65 -14.46 -16.08
C ARG A 320 -16.71 -13.45 -15.61
N TYR A 321 -16.59 -12.97 -14.35
CA TYR A 321 -17.52 -12.01 -13.74
C TYR A 321 -16.92 -10.65 -13.41
N THR A 322 -15.64 -10.42 -13.69
CA THR A 322 -15.03 -9.08 -13.60
C THR A 322 -15.34 -8.27 -14.86
N MET A 323 -16.62 -8.09 -15.17
CA MET A 323 -16.98 -6.99 -16.05
C MET A 323 -16.57 -5.70 -15.35
N SER A 324 -15.73 -4.91 -16.01
CA SER A 324 -15.33 -3.59 -15.52
C SER A 324 -16.59 -2.75 -15.28
N THR A 325 -17.03 -2.67 -14.03
CA THR A 325 -18.06 -1.72 -13.65
C THR A 325 -17.43 -0.35 -13.81
N THR A 326 -17.86 0.39 -14.82
CA THR A 326 -17.46 1.79 -14.98
C THR A 326 -17.88 2.51 -13.71
N ARG A 327 -16.91 3.03 -12.97
CA ARG A 327 -17.20 3.70 -11.70
C ARG A 327 -18.10 4.90 -11.98
N LEU A 328 -19.10 5.10 -11.14
CA LEU A 328 -20.00 6.23 -11.24
C LEU A 328 -19.25 7.57 -11.31
N SER A 329 -18.23 7.73 -10.49
CA SER A 329 -17.36 8.90 -10.48
C SER A 329 -16.65 9.15 -11.81
N ASP A 330 -16.17 8.08 -12.45
CA ASP A 330 -15.45 8.20 -13.72
C ASP A 330 -16.40 8.61 -14.85
N ARG A 331 -17.63 8.11 -14.83
CA ARG A 331 -18.67 8.46 -15.80
C ARG A 331 -19.13 9.92 -15.68
N ILE A 332 -19.22 10.43 -14.45
CA ILE A 332 -19.56 11.84 -14.22
C ILE A 332 -18.40 12.74 -14.65
N LYS A 333 -17.15 12.36 -14.36
CA LYS A 333 -15.96 13.12 -14.71
C LYS A 333 -15.65 13.12 -16.21
N ALA A 334 -16.11 12.10 -16.93
CA ALA A 334 -15.95 12.03 -18.38
C ALA A 334 -16.76 13.08 -19.13
N GLU A 335 -17.73 13.73 -18.45
CA GLU A 335 -18.59 14.79 -19.01
C GLU A 335 -19.21 14.41 -20.38
N THR A 336 -19.43 13.11 -20.59
CA THR A 336 -19.95 12.56 -21.84
C THR A 336 -21.35 11.98 -21.63
N CYS A 337 -22.29 12.39 -22.48
CA CYS A 337 -23.66 11.85 -22.45
C CYS A 337 -23.68 10.42 -22.97
N GLU A 338 -24.14 9.47 -22.16
CA GLU A 338 -24.23 8.04 -22.54
C GLU A 338 -25.33 7.72 -23.55
N SER A 339 -26.23 8.67 -23.84
CA SER A 339 -27.31 8.49 -24.83
C SER A 339 -26.93 9.06 -26.21
N CYS A 340 -26.47 10.31 -26.29
CA CYS A 340 -26.16 10.96 -27.57
C CYS A 340 -24.64 11.11 -27.85
N GLY A 341 -23.77 10.71 -26.93
CA GLY A 341 -22.31 10.79 -27.10
C GLY A 341 -21.70 12.19 -26.98
N ARG A 342 -22.49 13.24 -26.76
CA ARG A 342 -21.99 14.62 -26.64
C ARG A 342 -21.04 14.74 -25.47
N SER A 343 -19.83 15.25 -25.72
CA SER A 343 -18.78 15.51 -24.72
C SER A 343 -18.80 16.95 -24.23
N ASN A 344 -18.05 17.23 -23.15
CA ASN A 344 -17.90 18.55 -22.51
C ASN A 344 -19.24 19.18 -22.14
N THR A 345 -20.17 18.39 -21.65
CA THR A 345 -21.51 18.88 -21.26
C THR A 345 -21.77 18.55 -19.79
N THR A 346 -22.58 19.40 -19.15
CA THR A 346 -23.04 19.16 -17.79
C THR A 346 -23.83 17.85 -17.71
N ILE A 347 -23.37 16.89 -16.96
CA ILE A 347 -23.98 15.58 -16.85
C ILE A 347 -24.98 15.52 -15.70
N HIS A 348 -26.17 15.07 -16.02
CA HIS A 348 -27.26 14.76 -15.10
C HIS A 348 -27.35 13.24 -14.94
N MET A 349 -27.28 12.75 -13.71
CA MET A 349 -27.47 11.33 -13.44
C MET A 349 -28.93 11.00 -13.34
N HIS A 350 -29.44 10.30 -14.36
CA HIS A 350 -30.82 9.82 -14.37
C HIS A 350 -30.90 8.47 -13.65
N HIS A 351 -31.78 8.38 -12.65
CA HIS A 351 -32.03 7.16 -11.90
C HIS A 351 -33.20 6.37 -12.50
N VAL A 352 -32.97 5.11 -12.80
CA VAL A 352 -34.04 4.20 -13.22
C VAL A 352 -34.72 3.65 -11.98
N LYS A 353 -36.03 3.89 -11.84
CA LYS A 353 -36.80 3.50 -10.66
C LYS A 353 -36.70 2.01 -10.35
N ARG A 354 -36.74 1.13 -11.36
CA ARG A 354 -36.59 -0.34 -11.18
C ARG A 354 -35.91 -0.98 -12.40
N LEU A 355 -34.83 -1.71 -12.21
CA LEU A 355 -34.20 -2.52 -13.27
C LEU A 355 -35.14 -3.62 -13.78
N LYS A 356 -36.12 -4.07 -12.97
CA LYS A 356 -37.15 -5.02 -13.36
C LYS A 356 -37.92 -4.51 -14.57
N ASN A 357 -38.35 -3.26 -14.57
CA ASN A 357 -39.09 -2.64 -15.68
C ASN A 357 -38.26 -2.62 -16.97
N LEU A 358 -36.92 -2.41 -16.89
CA LEU A 358 -36.05 -2.50 -18.05
C LEU A 358 -35.91 -3.95 -18.55
N ARG A 359 -35.91 -4.93 -17.65
CA ARG A 359 -35.83 -6.37 -18.02
C ARG A 359 -37.10 -6.87 -18.74
N GLU A 360 -38.25 -6.33 -18.40
CA GLU A 360 -39.57 -6.69 -18.95
C GLU A 360 -39.86 -5.91 -20.27
N LYS A 361 -39.12 -4.88 -20.60
CA LYS A 361 -39.30 -4.11 -21.84
C LYS A 361 -38.99 -4.97 -23.08
N SER A 362 -39.85 -5.01 -24.07
CA SER A 362 -39.65 -5.77 -25.31
C SER A 362 -38.50 -5.26 -26.15
N ASN A 363 -38.48 -3.95 -26.43
CA ASN A 363 -37.42 -3.29 -27.20
C ASN A 363 -36.43 -2.56 -26.27
N LYS A 364 -35.25 -3.14 -26.11
CA LYS A 364 -34.20 -2.60 -25.23
C LYS A 364 -33.12 -1.91 -26.07
N SER A 365 -32.87 -0.65 -25.77
CA SER A 365 -31.69 0.05 -26.34
C SER A 365 -30.39 -0.61 -25.88
N TYR A 366 -29.31 -0.42 -26.64
CA TYR A 366 -27.97 -0.92 -26.25
C TYR A 366 -27.58 -0.46 -24.83
N LEU A 367 -27.89 0.77 -24.48
CA LEU A 367 -27.62 1.35 -23.16
C LEU A 367 -28.41 0.61 -22.07
N GLU A 368 -29.68 0.30 -22.29
CA GLU A 368 -30.53 -0.45 -21.34
C GLU A 368 -30.04 -1.88 -21.15
N GLN A 369 -29.59 -2.54 -22.22
CA GLN A 369 -28.94 -3.86 -22.14
C GLN A 369 -27.68 -3.81 -21.28
N GLN A 370 -26.83 -2.80 -21.46
CA GLN A 370 -25.64 -2.58 -20.65
C GLN A 370 -25.97 -2.30 -19.17
N MET A 371 -27.03 -1.55 -18.91
CA MET A 371 -27.50 -1.29 -17.55
C MET A 371 -27.98 -2.58 -16.85
N ILE A 372 -28.72 -3.42 -17.56
CA ILE A 372 -29.18 -4.72 -17.03
C ILE A 372 -28.00 -5.63 -16.75
N ALA A 373 -27.07 -5.78 -17.72
CA ALA A 373 -25.89 -6.63 -17.61
C ALA A 373 -25.00 -6.22 -16.44
N ARG A 374 -24.84 -4.92 -16.21
CA ARG A 374 -24.00 -4.35 -15.15
C ARG A 374 -24.74 -4.10 -13.84
N ASN A 375 -26.01 -4.48 -13.74
CA ASN A 375 -26.90 -4.18 -12.59
C ASN A 375 -26.88 -2.69 -12.20
N ARG A 376 -26.82 -1.80 -13.19
CA ARG A 376 -26.56 -0.37 -13.06
C ARG A 376 -27.88 0.41 -13.10
N LYS A 377 -28.16 1.15 -12.03
CA LYS A 377 -29.41 1.94 -11.88
C LYS A 377 -29.31 3.37 -12.35
N THR A 378 -28.17 3.82 -12.85
CA THR A 378 -27.95 5.22 -13.24
C THR A 378 -27.43 5.33 -14.66
N ILE A 379 -27.86 6.41 -15.36
CA ILE A 379 -27.39 6.79 -16.68
C ILE A 379 -26.86 8.23 -16.59
N ALA A 380 -25.73 8.51 -17.24
CA ALA A 380 -25.15 9.84 -17.36
C ALA A 380 -25.71 10.52 -18.63
N LEU A 381 -26.51 11.54 -18.49
CA LEU A 381 -27.20 12.22 -19.60
C LEU A 381 -26.90 13.72 -19.62
N CYS A 382 -26.80 14.31 -20.79
CA CYS A 382 -26.87 15.76 -20.93
C CYS A 382 -28.28 16.25 -20.59
N LYS A 383 -28.45 17.57 -20.38
CA LYS A 383 -29.72 18.17 -19.98
C LYS A 383 -30.86 17.84 -20.97
N GLU A 384 -30.61 17.89 -22.27
CA GLU A 384 -31.60 17.57 -23.30
C GLU A 384 -32.06 16.10 -23.27
N CYS A 385 -31.10 15.17 -23.28
CA CYS A 385 -31.43 13.73 -23.20
C CYS A 385 -32.07 13.37 -21.86
N HIS A 386 -31.72 14.06 -20.79
CA HIS A 386 -32.36 13.85 -19.49
C HIS A 386 -33.83 14.27 -19.48
N LEU A 387 -34.17 15.43 -20.14
CA LEU A 387 -35.55 15.90 -20.30
C LEU A 387 -36.35 14.96 -21.21
N LYS A 388 -35.79 14.54 -22.35
CA LYS A 388 -36.43 13.58 -23.28
C LYS A 388 -36.73 12.26 -22.59
N ARG A 389 -35.82 11.76 -21.74
CA ARG A 389 -36.03 10.55 -20.96
C ARG A 389 -37.18 10.70 -19.95
N HIS A 390 -37.33 11.86 -19.32
CA HIS A 390 -38.46 12.10 -18.41
C HIS A 390 -39.80 12.18 -19.15
N LYS A 391 -39.81 12.63 -20.43
CA LYS A 391 -40.99 12.63 -21.27
C LYS A 391 -41.31 11.29 -21.92
N GLY A 392 -40.40 10.30 -21.80
CA GLY A 392 -40.56 8.98 -22.42
C GLY A 392 -40.26 8.96 -23.94
N GLU A 393 -39.57 9.98 -24.46
CA GLU A 393 -39.19 10.07 -25.86
C GLU A 393 -37.96 9.22 -26.23
N ILE A 394 -37.15 8.80 -25.24
CA ILE A 394 -35.99 7.94 -25.40
C ILE A 394 -35.81 6.98 -24.22
#